data_fceabe23c43c8818f12ba6ae44d5bd9e
#
_entry.id   fceabe23c43c8818f12ba6ae44d5bd9e
#
_cell.length_a   1.000
_cell.length_b   1.000
_cell.length_c   1.000
_cell.angle_alpha   90.00
_cell.angle_beta   90.00
_cell.angle_gamma   90.00
#
_symmetry.space_group_name_H-M   'P 1'
#
loop_
_entity.id
_entity.type
_entity.pdbx_description
1 polymer ?
#
loop_
_entity_poly.entity_id
_entity_poly.type
_entity_poly.pdbx_seq_one_letter_code
_entity_poly.pdbx_strand_id
1 'polypeptide(L)'
;MYNWKKVCGAVLAVAALTSMLAVPSFAAKRKKITSVNVNVESHIGLGVRYGEEEIEIEVRGRNYTYDYYEIENFGFEWVEDDVPEITIYLRADEGYYFSLTKASAVKLTGATYVKATKQDSSETLALRVKLPSMQEMVGTETEVVLTEGGFASWGEIRGAGSYELRLYKNGTGVGA
;
A
#
# COMPACT_ATOMS: atom_id res chain seq x y z
N MET A 1 2.44 91.21 -1.25
CA MET A 1 1.09 90.81 -1.67
C MET A 1 1.15 89.75 -2.72
N TYR A 2 0.91 88.53 -2.37
CA TYR A 2 1.05 87.37 -3.33
C TYR A 2 -0.34 86.87 -3.66
N ASN A 3 -0.69 86.93 -4.94
CA ASN A 3 -1.97 86.52 -5.47
C ASN A 3 -1.92 84.99 -5.70
N TRP A 4 -2.71 84.23 -4.95
CA TRP A 4 -2.86 82.77 -5.18
C TRP A 4 -4.03 82.52 -6.12
N LYS A 5 -3.69 82.28 -7.37
CA LYS A 5 -4.65 81.91 -8.36
C LYS A 5 -5.08 80.46 -8.10
N LYS A 6 -6.38 80.27 -8.06
CA LYS A 6 -7.07 79.02 -7.90
C LYS A 6 -6.69 78.05 -9.05
N VAL A 7 -6.07 76.88 -8.72
CA VAL A 7 -5.93 75.78 -9.66
C VAL A 7 -7.01 74.79 -9.31
N CYS A 8 -8.06 74.76 -10.16
CA CYS A 8 -9.03 73.64 -10.17
C CYS A 8 -8.39 72.43 -10.77
N GLY A 9 -7.97 71.48 -9.93
CA GLY A 9 -7.56 70.17 -10.37
C GLY A 9 -8.78 69.28 -10.51
N ALA A 10 -9.07 68.93 -11.78
CA ALA A 10 -10.07 67.90 -12.05
C ALA A 10 -9.56 66.53 -11.57
N VAL A 11 -10.23 66.00 -10.57
CA VAL A 11 -9.99 64.59 -10.14
C VAL A 11 -10.71 63.67 -11.12
N LEU A 12 -9.97 63.11 -12.04
CA LEU A 12 -10.43 62.03 -12.89
C LEU A 12 -10.50 60.75 -12.03
N ALA A 13 -11.72 60.37 -11.59
CA ALA A 13 -12.00 59.09 -10.98
C ALA A 13 -11.98 58.02 -12.09
N VAL A 14 -10.86 57.34 -12.25
CA VAL A 14 -10.79 56.11 -13.03
C VAL A 14 -11.47 55.02 -12.24
N ALA A 15 -12.75 54.76 -12.51
CA ALA A 15 -13.45 53.57 -12.05
C ALA A 15 -12.91 52.38 -12.86
N ALA A 16 -11.91 51.67 -12.30
CA ALA A 16 -11.49 50.38 -12.79
C ALA A 16 -12.64 49.39 -12.54
N LEU A 17 -13.47 49.16 -13.56
CA LEU A 17 -14.38 48.04 -13.62
C LEU A 17 -13.54 46.76 -13.71
N THR A 18 -13.15 46.21 -12.58
CA THR A 18 -12.72 44.82 -12.48
C THR A 18 -13.96 43.96 -12.72
N SER A 19 -14.22 43.65 -14.00
CA SER A 19 -15.11 42.55 -14.39
C SER A 19 -14.48 41.29 -13.83
N MET A 20 -14.92 40.85 -12.66
CA MET A 20 -14.73 39.47 -12.20
C MET A 20 -15.44 38.60 -13.22
N LEU A 21 -14.67 38.09 -14.18
CA LEU A 21 -15.07 36.92 -14.94
C LEU A 21 -15.26 35.81 -13.91
N ALA A 22 -16.47 35.65 -13.42
CA ALA A 22 -16.88 34.44 -12.73
C ALA A 22 -16.74 33.33 -13.76
N VAL A 23 -15.58 32.71 -13.82
CA VAL A 23 -15.40 31.45 -14.56
C VAL A 23 -16.41 30.52 -13.90
N PRO A 24 -17.48 30.08 -14.61
CA PRO A 24 -18.37 29.10 -14.04
C PRO A 24 -17.50 27.88 -13.77
N SER A 25 -17.18 27.65 -12.51
CA SER A 25 -16.60 26.42 -12.07
C SER A 25 -17.67 25.36 -12.33
N PHE A 26 -17.67 24.82 -13.56
CA PHE A 26 -18.32 23.55 -13.80
C PHE A 26 -17.54 22.54 -12.96
N ALA A 27 -17.97 22.37 -11.71
CA ALA A 27 -17.58 21.24 -10.90
C ALA A 27 -18.01 20.01 -11.70
N ALA A 28 -17.11 19.52 -12.54
CA ALA A 28 -17.39 18.34 -13.35
C ALA A 28 -17.84 17.24 -12.37
N LYS A 29 -19.04 16.72 -12.60
CA LYS A 29 -19.66 15.73 -11.71
C LYS A 29 -18.76 14.52 -11.67
N ARG A 30 -17.97 14.38 -10.60
CA ARG A 30 -17.04 13.27 -10.43
C ARG A 30 -17.77 11.92 -10.54
N LYS A 31 -17.13 10.94 -11.14
CA LYS A 31 -17.66 9.59 -11.32
C LYS A 31 -17.28 8.70 -10.14
N LYS A 32 -18.18 7.77 -9.79
CA LYS A 32 -17.99 6.87 -8.65
C LYS A 32 -17.14 5.66 -9.03
N ILE A 33 -16.16 5.34 -8.20
CA ILE A 33 -15.51 4.03 -8.16
C ILE A 33 -16.25 3.22 -7.09
N THR A 34 -16.98 2.20 -7.50
CA THR A 34 -17.84 1.40 -6.61
C THR A 34 -17.23 0.05 -6.23
N SER A 35 -16.14 -0.34 -6.88
CA SER A 35 -15.39 -1.56 -6.57
C SER A 35 -13.91 -1.37 -6.87
N VAL A 36 -13.07 -2.10 -6.14
CA VAL A 36 -11.63 -2.18 -6.37
C VAL A 36 -11.20 -3.63 -6.51
N ASN A 37 -10.13 -3.87 -7.29
CA ASN A 37 -9.53 -5.17 -7.48
C ASN A 37 -8.01 -5.03 -7.34
N VAL A 38 -7.43 -5.71 -6.34
CA VAL A 38 -6.02 -5.62 -5.98
C VAL A 38 -5.47 -7.02 -5.82
N ASN A 39 -4.34 -7.28 -6.43
CA ASN A 39 -3.53 -8.46 -6.22
C ASN A 39 -2.33 -8.08 -5.35
N VAL A 40 -2.06 -8.86 -4.32
CA VAL A 40 -0.92 -8.67 -3.43
C VAL A 40 -0.09 -9.94 -3.47
N GLU A 41 1.18 -9.81 -3.76
CA GLU A 41 2.14 -10.90 -3.72
C GLU A 41 3.23 -10.54 -2.70
N SER A 42 3.38 -11.38 -1.68
CA SER A 42 4.30 -11.15 -0.57
C SER A 42 5.48 -12.11 -0.66
N HIS A 43 6.70 -11.56 -0.53
CA HIS A 43 7.95 -12.29 -0.50
C HIS A 43 8.71 -12.05 0.82
N ILE A 44 7.95 -11.83 1.90
CA ILE A 44 8.53 -11.61 3.24
C ILE A 44 9.20 -12.89 3.72
N GLY A 45 10.48 -12.77 4.12
CA GLY A 45 11.24 -13.85 4.75
C GLY A 45 11.34 -13.68 6.27
N LEU A 46 11.56 -14.78 6.99
CA LEU A 46 11.87 -14.75 8.42
C LEU A 46 13.21 -14.03 8.66
N GLY A 47 13.28 -13.20 9.70
CA GLY A 47 14.45 -12.40 10.05
C GLY A 47 14.68 -11.18 9.16
N VAL A 48 13.84 -10.93 8.15
CA VAL A 48 13.85 -9.68 7.39
C VAL A 48 13.35 -8.55 8.29
N ARG A 49 14.03 -7.40 8.25
CA ARG A 49 13.62 -6.24 9.03
C ARG A 49 12.37 -5.60 8.47
N TYR A 50 11.55 -5.04 9.34
CA TYR A 50 10.41 -4.25 8.91
C TYR A 50 10.88 -3.05 8.06
N GLY A 51 10.25 -2.88 6.88
CA GLY A 51 10.62 -1.89 5.87
C GLY A 51 11.63 -2.38 4.82
N GLU A 52 12.16 -3.61 4.97
CA GLU A 52 13.06 -4.24 3.98
C GLU A 52 12.38 -5.43 3.25
N GLU A 53 11.10 -5.72 3.60
CA GLU A 53 10.31 -6.76 2.94
C GLU A 53 9.93 -6.37 1.52
N GLU A 54 9.78 -7.38 0.66
CA GLU A 54 9.32 -7.23 -0.71
C GLU A 54 7.83 -7.62 -0.81
N ILE A 55 6.99 -6.64 -1.14
CA ILE A 55 5.56 -6.81 -1.35
C ILE A 55 5.18 -6.17 -2.68
N GLU A 56 4.71 -6.98 -3.60
CA GLU A 56 4.23 -6.52 -4.90
C GLU A 56 2.72 -6.27 -4.85
N ILE A 57 2.29 -5.09 -5.31
CA ILE A 57 0.89 -4.69 -5.33
C ILE A 57 0.50 -4.31 -6.75
N GLU A 58 -0.40 -5.11 -7.34
CA GLU A 58 -0.94 -4.88 -8.67
C GLU A 58 -2.42 -4.47 -8.58
N VAL A 59 -2.75 -3.33 -9.19
CA VAL A 59 -4.13 -2.87 -9.34
C VAL A 59 -4.71 -3.40 -10.65
N ARG A 60 -5.78 -4.19 -10.56
CA ARG A 60 -6.50 -4.77 -11.71
C ARG A 60 -7.81 -4.05 -12.01
N GLY A 61 -7.94 -2.80 -11.58
CA GLY A 61 -9.11 -1.95 -11.79
C GLY A 61 -8.88 -0.86 -12.82
N ARG A 62 -9.87 0.02 -12.94
CA ARG A 62 -9.80 1.22 -13.79
C ARG A 62 -10.14 2.45 -12.97
N ASN A 63 -9.60 3.60 -13.38
CA ASN A 63 -9.87 4.91 -12.81
C ASN A 63 -9.29 5.11 -11.39
N TYR A 64 -8.32 4.28 -11.00
CA TYR A 64 -7.51 4.42 -9.80
C TYR A 64 -6.20 3.67 -9.95
N THR A 65 -5.18 4.09 -9.20
CA THR A 65 -3.84 3.52 -9.19
C THR A 65 -3.40 3.19 -7.76
N TYR A 66 -2.41 2.33 -7.64
CA TYR A 66 -1.66 2.12 -6.40
C TYR A 66 -0.74 3.33 -6.16
N ASP A 67 -0.67 3.79 -4.92
CA ASP A 67 0.19 4.89 -4.50
C ASP A 67 1.36 4.34 -3.66
N TYR A 68 1.08 3.83 -2.46
CA TYR A 68 2.05 3.21 -1.56
C TYR A 68 1.36 2.27 -0.57
N TYR A 69 2.13 1.59 0.27
CA TYR A 69 1.60 0.86 1.42
C TYR A 69 2.37 1.24 2.71
N GLU A 70 1.74 0.96 3.84
CA GLU A 70 2.33 1.08 5.17
C GLU A 70 2.15 -0.25 5.91
N ILE A 71 3.17 -0.65 6.69
CA ILE A 71 3.11 -1.81 7.57
C ILE A 71 2.45 -1.40 8.88
N GLU A 72 1.51 -2.21 9.33
CA GLU A 72 0.77 -1.98 10.57
C GLU A 72 1.35 -2.74 11.78
N ASN A 73 2.22 -3.71 11.53
CA ASN A 73 2.90 -4.46 12.56
C ASN A 73 3.95 -3.58 13.26
N PHE A 74 4.21 -3.89 14.53
CA PHE A 74 5.24 -3.26 15.34
C PHE A 74 6.27 -4.30 15.74
N GLY A 75 7.53 -4.05 15.41
CA GLY A 75 8.62 -4.97 15.71
C GLY A 75 9.91 -4.52 15.04
N PHE A 76 10.87 -5.41 15.04
CA PHE A 76 12.17 -5.16 14.46
C PHE A 76 12.40 -6.03 13.22
N GLU A 77 11.96 -7.27 13.27
CA GLU A 77 12.09 -8.27 12.22
C GLU A 77 10.88 -9.20 12.20
N TRP A 78 10.61 -9.82 11.08
CA TRP A 78 9.53 -10.78 10.90
C TRP A 78 9.87 -12.10 11.57
N VAL A 79 8.99 -12.57 12.47
CA VAL A 79 9.11 -13.85 13.17
C VAL A 79 8.00 -14.81 12.79
N GLU A 80 8.18 -16.11 13.10
CA GLU A 80 7.30 -17.20 12.66
C GLU A 80 5.82 -16.99 13.02
N ASP A 81 5.54 -16.44 14.17
CA ASP A 81 4.17 -16.23 14.67
C ASP A 81 3.51 -14.95 14.11
N ASP A 82 4.22 -14.16 13.31
CA ASP A 82 3.68 -12.93 12.76
C ASP A 82 2.63 -13.19 11.67
N VAL A 83 1.63 -12.34 11.68
CA VAL A 83 0.69 -12.17 10.58
C VAL A 83 0.88 -10.78 10.02
N PRO A 84 1.47 -10.62 8.83
CA PRO A 84 1.70 -9.30 8.27
C PRO A 84 0.38 -8.60 7.98
N GLU A 85 0.25 -7.36 8.46
CA GLU A 85 -0.90 -6.50 8.24
C GLU A 85 -0.42 -5.19 7.62
N ILE A 86 -0.99 -4.82 6.48
CA ILE A 86 -0.59 -3.62 5.74
C ILE A 86 -1.81 -2.78 5.38
N THR A 87 -1.60 -1.47 5.24
CA THR A 87 -2.56 -0.55 4.65
C THR A 87 -2.08 -0.12 3.26
N ILE A 88 -2.84 -0.48 2.24
CA ILE A 88 -2.58 -0.14 0.84
C ILE A 88 -3.34 1.14 0.52
N TYR A 89 -2.65 2.14 0.01
CA TYR A 89 -3.24 3.40 -0.43
C TYR A 89 -3.46 3.39 -1.93
N LEU A 90 -4.72 3.55 -2.32
CA LEU A 90 -5.15 3.67 -3.70
C LEU A 90 -5.61 5.10 -3.96
N ARG A 91 -5.21 5.68 -5.08
CA ARG A 91 -5.59 7.03 -5.50
C ARG A 91 -6.53 6.98 -6.70
N ALA A 92 -7.64 7.70 -6.62
CA ALA A 92 -8.56 7.86 -7.74
C ALA A 92 -7.96 8.73 -8.83
N ASP A 93 -8.21 8.39 -10.09
CA ASP A 93 -7.83 9.22 -11.22
C ASP A 93 -8.65 10.54 -11.22
N GLU A 94 -8.15 11.54 -11.94
CA GLU A 94 -8.84 12.82 -12.07
C GLU A 94 -10.29 12.65 -12.53
N GLY A 95 -11.21 13.32 -11.87
CA GLY A 95 -12.64 13.22 -12.13
C GLY A 95 -13.35 12.00 -11.54
N TYR A 96 -12.64 11.21 -10.70
CA TYR A 96 -13.21 10.06 -10.01
C TYR A 96 -13.12 10.18 -8.49
N TYR A 97 -13.89 9.37 -7.78
CA TYR A 97 -13.81 9.24 -6.32
C TYR A 97 -14.31 7.87 -5.85
N PHE A 98 -13.77 7.39 -4.72
CA PHE A 98 -14.18 6.13 -4.14
C PHE A 98 -15.54 6.24 -3.46
N SER A 99 -16.45 5.33 -3.78
CA SER A 99 -17.81 5.25 -3.22
C SER A 99 -18.16 3.82 -2.79
N LEU A 100 -17.16 3.09 -2.27
CA LEU A 100 -17.39 1.74 -1.74
C LEU A 100 -18.17 1.82 -0.44
N THR A 101 -19.16 0.94 -0.30
CA THR A 101 -20.05 0.87 0.87
C THR A 101 -20.03 -0.50 1.55
N LYS A 102 -19.44 -1.52 0.92
CA LYS A 102 -19.43 -2.90 1.39
C LYS A 102 -18.07 -3.55 1.18
N ALA A 103 -17.67 -4.45 2.06
CA ALA A 103 -16.48 -5.26 1.92
C ALA A 103 -16.46 -6.08 0.62
N SER A 104 -17.64 -6.56 0.17
CA SER A 104 -17.77 -7.32 -1.08
C SER A 104 -17.46 -6.53 -2.36
N ALA A 105 -17.32 -5.20 -2.26
CA ALA A 105 -16.87 -4.34 -3.35
C ALA A 105 -15.33 -4.33 -3.50
N VAL A 106 -14.61 -4.93 -2.56
CA VAL A 106 -13.16 -5.09 -2.59
C VAL A 106 -12.85 -6.53 -2.98
N LYS A 107 -12.25 -6.71 -4.16
CA LYS A 107 -11.72 -8.00 -4.61
C LYS A 107 -10.24 -8.03 -4.30
N LEU A 108 -9.82 -9.01 -3.52
CA LEU A 108 -8.43 -9.22 -3.14
C LEU A 108 -7.97 -10.61 -3.59
N THR A 109 -6.72 -10.67 -4.03
CA THR A 109 -5.97 -11.92 -4.23
C THR A 109 -4.70 -11.80 -3.40
N GLY A 110 -4.28 -12.87 -2.72
CA GLY A 110 -3.08 -12.92 -1.90
C GLY A 110 -3.17 -12.20 -0.54
N ALA A 111 -4.34 -11.65 -0.21
CA ALA A 111 -4.57 -10.98 1.08
C ALA A 111 -6.03 -11.12 1.54
N THR A 112 -6.25 -10.95 2.84
CA THR A 112 -7.57 -10.95 3.47
C THR A 112 -7.98 -9.53 3.85
N TYR A 113 -9.20 -9.14 3.50
CA TYR A 113 -9.78 -7.83 3.80
C TYR A 113 -9.96 -7.62 5.30
N VAL A 114 -9.53 -6.45 5.79
CA VAL A 114 -9.79 -5.99 7.17
C VAL A 114 -10.77 -4.82 7.15
N LYS A 115 -10.39 -3.70 6.54
CA LYS A 115 -11.26 -2.53 6.39
C LYS A 115 -10.84 -1.66 5.22
N ALA A 116 -11.76 -0.79 4.77
CA ALA A 116 -11.47 0.26 3.81
C ALA A 116 -11.95 1.61 4.34
N THR A 117 -11.10 2.62 4.31
CA THR A 117 -11.38 3.97 4.77
C THR A 117 -11.12 4.97 3.65
N LYS A 118 -12.09 5.83 3.39
CA LYS A 118 -11.97 6.89 2.38
C LYS A 118 -11.35 8.13 3.03
N GLN A 119 -10.39 8.74 2.34
CA GLN A 119 -9.69 9.94 2.75
C GLN A 119 -9.74 11.00 1.63
N ASP A 120 -9.28 12.21 1.89
CA ASP A 120 -9.11 13.29 0.90
C ASP A 120 -10.35 13.49 0.02
N SER A 121 -11.50 13.75 0.63
CA SER A 121 -12.77 13.89 -0.10
C SER A 121 -13.12 12.66 -0.96
N SER A 122 -12.69 11.48 -0.53
CA SER A 122 -12.84 10.19 -1.21
C SER A 122 -11.97 10.01 -2.47
N GLU A 123 -10.91 10.79 -2.61
CA GLU A 123 -9.90 10.61 -3.68
C GLU A 123 -8.86 9.55 -3.32
N THR A 124 -8.67 9.29 -2.04
CA THR A 124 -7.80 8.23 -1.52
C THR A 124 -8.62 7.14 -0.82
N LEU A 125 -8.28 5.88 -1.06
CA LEU A 125 -8.81 4.73 -0.35
C LEU A 125 -7.68 4.04 0.40
N ALA A 126 -7.71 4.09 1.73
CA ALA A 126 -6.84 3.33 2.61
C ALA A 126 -7.47 1.94 2.83
N LEU A 127 -6.87 0.91 2.26
CA LEU A 127 -7.34 -0.47 2.27
C LEU A 127 -6.43 -1.30 3.17
N ARG A 128 -6.89 -1.61 4.40
CA ARG A 128 -6.17 -2.44 5.35
C ARG A 128 -6.45 -3.92 5.09
N VAL A 129 -5.39 -4.70 4.99
CA VAL A 129 -5.43 -6.13 4.66
C VAL A 129 -4.44 -6.92 5.51
N LYS A 130 -4.73 -8.21 5.70
CA LYS A 130 -3.79 -9.20 6.26
C LYS A 130 -3.25 -10.06 5.14
N LEU A 131 -1.94 -10.25 5.14
CA LEU A 131 -1.27 -11.22 4.29
C LEU A 131 -1.34 -12.61 4.93
N PRO A 132 -0.98 -13.69 4.23
CA PRO A 132 -0.77 -14.99 4.83
C PRO A 132 0.19 -14.90 6.03
N SER A 133 0.00 -15.73 7.05
CA SER A 133 0.90 -15.76 8.19
C SER A 133 2.32 -16.14 7.75
N MET A 134 3.33 -15.77 8.55
CA MET A 134 4.71 -16.15 8.24
C MET A 134 4.86 -17.69 8.15
N GLN A 135 4.12 -18.46 8.96
CA GLN A 135 4.07 -19.91 8.87
C GLN A 135 3.51 -20.43 7.54
N GLU A 136 2.49 -19.75 6.97
CA GLU A 136 1.93 -20.11 5.66
C GLU A 136 2.84 -19.69 4.50
N MET A 137 3.67 -18.67 4.68
CA MET A 137 4.62 -18.18 3.67
C MET A 137 5.90 -19.00 3.64
N VAL A 138 6.30 -19.62 4.76
CA VAL A 138 7.44 -20.55 4.80
C VAL A 138 7.01 -21.87 4.15
N GLY A 139 7.69 -22.24 3.08
CA GLY A 139 7.46 -23.53 2.44
C GLY A 139 7.85 -24.67 3.37
N THR A 140 7.08 -25.75 3.36
CA THR A 140 7.30 -26.93 4.23
C THR A 140 7.94 -28.11 3.49
N GLU A 141 8.08 -28.02 2.17
CA GLU A 141 8.51 -29.17 1.37
C GLU A 141 9.92 -28.98 0.86
N THR A 142 10.81 -29.85 1.32
CA THR A 142 12.09 -30.07 0.66
C THR A 142 12.50 -31.51 0.86
N GLU A 143 13.00 -32.12 -0.20
CA GLU A 143 13.66 -33.42 -0.13
C GLU A 143 15.10 -33.22 0.38
N VAL A 144 15.44 -33.87 1.47
CA VAL A 144 16.81 -33.86 1.99
C VAL A 144 17.52 -35.11 1.42
N VAL A 145 18.53 -34.86 0.60
CA VAL A 145 19.33 -35.94 0.01
C VAL A 145 20.63 -36.04 0.81
N LEU A 146 20.87 -37.23 1.37
CA LEU A 146 22.14 -37.60 2.00
C LEU A 146 23.05 -38.32 1.00
N THR A 147 24.23 -37.80 0.79
CA THR A 147 25.22 -38.41 -0.08
C THR A 147 26.11 -39.39 0.68
N GLU A 148 26.72 -40.38 -0.02
CA GLU A 148 27.65 -41.36 0.57
C GLU A 148 28.87 -40.70 1.25
N GLY A 149 29.18 -39.45 0.91
CA GLY A 149 30.24 -38.66 1.54
C GLY A 149 29.85 -37.97 2.87
N GLY A 150 28.61 -38.21 3.35
CA GLY A 150 28.12 -37.59 4.59
C GLY A 150 27.68 -36.13 4.46
N PHE A 151 27.46 -35.69 3.21
CA PHE A 151 26.89 -34.35 2.98
C PHE A 151 25.37 -34.45 2.82
N ALA A 152 24.67 -33.46 3.39
CA ALA A 152 23.24 -33.26 3.17
C ALA A 152 23.02 -32.12 2.17
N SER A 153 22.11 -32.29 1.24
CA SER A 153 21.65 -31.25 0.35
C SER A 153 20.13 -31.21 0.31
N TRP A 154 19.57 -30.02 0.22
CA TRP A 154 18.13 -29.78 0.11
C TRP A 154 17.88 -28.60 -0.82
N GLY A 155 16.65 -28.51 -1.32
CA GLY A 155 16.18 -27.35 -2.07
C GLY A 155 15.98 -26.13 -1.16
N GLU A 156 16.02 -24.96 -1.74
CA GLU A 156 15.66 -23.74 -1.03
C GLU A 156 14.19 -23.78 -0.61
N ILE A 157 13.92 -23.53 0.67
CA ILE A 157 12.56 -23.38 1.18
C ILE A 157 12.20 -21.91 1.13
N ARG A 158 11.14 -21.58 0.42
CA ARG A 158 10.65 -20.20 0.30
C ARG A 158 10.41 -19.60 1.70
N GLY A 159 10.97 -18.42 1.93
CA GLY A 159 10.80 -17.68 3.18
C GLY A 159 11.66 -18.18 4.35
N ALA A 160 12.45 -19.23 4.21
CA ALA A 160 13.35 -19.69 5.27
C ALA A 160 14.56 -18.76 5.38
N GLY A 161 14.76 -18.14 6.55
CA GLY A 161 15.94 -17.32 6.84
C GLY A 161 17.17 -18.15 7.23
N SER A 162 16.97 -19.37 7.75
CA SER A 162 18.04 -20.30 8.13
C SER A 162 17.52 -21.74 8.16
N TYR A 163 18.44 -22.70 8.22
CA TYR A 163 18.13 -24.11 8.29
C TYR A 163 18.85 -24.74 9.48
N GLU A 164 18.14 -25.64 10.19
CA GLU A 164 18.73 -26.50 11.21
C GLU A 164 18.61 -27.95 10.77
N LEU A 165 19.71 -28.64 10.62
CA LEU A 165 19.75 -30.05 10.27
C LEU A 165 20.03 -30.89 11.54
N ARG A 166 19.10 -31.74 11.92
CA ARG A 166 19.28 -32.71 13.02
C ARG A 166 19.35 -34.12 12.50
N LEU A 167 20.40 -34.82 12.86
CA LEU A 167 20.60 -36.23 12.48
C LEU A 167 20.13 -37.13 13.60
N TYR A 168 19.34 -38.15 13.24
CA TYR A 168 18.85 -39.18 14.17
C TYR A 168 19.27 -40.58 13.67
N LYS A 169 19.72 -41.40 14.58
CA LYS A 169 19.97 -42.83 14.34
C LYS A 169 19.08 -43.65 15.30
N ASN A 170 18.18 -44.47 14.73
CA ASN A 170 17.21 -45.26 15.50
C ASN A 170 16.43 -44.43 16.57
N GLY A 171 16.02 -43.21 16.19
CA GLY A 171 15.28 -42.30 17.08
C GLY A 171 16.13 -41.55 18.13
N THR A 172 17.45 -41.71 18.11
CA THR A 172 18.38 -40.98 19.01
C THR A 172 19.11 -39.92 18.16
N GLY A 173 19.09 -38.66 18.62
CA GLY A 173 19.85 -37.57 17.98
C GLY A 173 21.34 -37.84 18.04
N VAL A 174 22.05 -37.74 16.92
CA VAL A 174 23.50 -38.05 16.83
C VAL A 174 24.33 -36.86 16.38
N GLY A 175 23.68 -35.72 16.05
CA GLY A 175 24.36 -34.47 15.66
C GLY A 175 23.38 -33.39 15.27
N ALA A 176 23.82 -32.13 15.26
CA ALA A 176 23.13 -30.96 14.76
C ALA A 176 24.15 -30.10 14.01
#